data_c7c5660cf0b76d6e78e3f03227428810
#
_entry.id   c7c5660cf0b76d6e78e3f03227428810
#
_cell.length_a   1.000
_cell.length_b   1.000
_cell.length_c   1.000
_cell.angle_alpha   90.00
_cell.angle_beta   90.00
_cell.angle_gamma   90.00
#
_symmetry.space_group_name_H-M   'P 1'
#
loop_
_entity.id
_entity.type
_entity.pdbx_description
1 polymer ?
#
loop_
_entity_poly.entity_id
_entity_poly.type
_entity_poly.pdbx_seq_one_letter_code
_entity_poly.pdbx_strand_id
1 'polypeptide(L)'
;MKILIVYTASGTSDNPFVRLLADGIRACGYEVVCSVEEFRSNAADYDIVHLQWPEELFRWKAPAPADVDTLEQQLQTLKNNGIPLIYTRHNTLPHHGNPLVAEAYGLVERYADAIVHLGDCSLREFTAAHPDSEQLQVVIPHHIYEGLYDMDITRDAGRRALGIPADRLVVLAFGAFRHAEERRLVWGAFRRLHYPAKFLLAPRLWPYTRRESRFKGLKRLA
;
A
#
# COMPACT_ATOMS: atom_id res chain seq x y z
N MET A 1 -1.67 0.79 26.30
CA MET A 1 -2.12 -0.12 25.26
C MET A 1 -1.02 -0.19 24.21
N LYS A 2 -0.62 -1.40 23.87
CA LYS A 2 0.48 -1.73 22.95
C LYS A 2 -0.08 -2.33 21.66
N ILE A 3 0.20 -1.69 20.53
CA ILE A 3 -0.38 -2.05 19.23
C ILE A 3 0.73 -2.58 18.32
N LEU A 4 0.49 -3.72 17.71
CA LEU A 4 1.35 -4.27 16.67
C LEU A 4 0.77 -3.95 15.29
N ILE A 5 1.50 -3.18 14.48
CA ILE A 5 1.19 -3.03 13.06
C ILE A 5 2.04 -4.06 12.30
N VAL A 6 1.38 -4.98 11.61
CA VAL A 6 2.05 -6.03 10.85
C VAL A 6 2.57 -5.47 9.53
N TYR A 7 3.80 -4.98 9.60
CA TYR A 7 4.48 -4.35 8.47
C TYR A 7 5.99 -4.29 8.71
N THR A 8 6.79 -4.57 7.69
CA THR A 8 8.25 -4.44 7.80
C THR A 8 8.64 -2.98 7.55
N ALA A 9 9.02 -2.29 8.61
CA ALA A 9 9.55 -0.92 8.52
C ALA A 9 10.96 -0.96 7.87
N SER A 10 11.02 -1.17 6.56
CA SER A 10 12.27 -0.97 5.83
C SER A 10 12.45 0.53 5.58
N GLY A 11 13.56 1.12 6.04
CA GLY A 11 13.84 2.55 5.89
C GLY A 11 13.98 3.04 4.44
N THR A 12 13.65 2.21 3.48
CA THR A 12 13.69 2.46 2.04
C THR A 12 12.32 2.38 1.36
N SER A 13 11.23 2.15 2.13
CA SER A 13 9.88 2.15 1.56
C SER A 13 9.52 3.54 1.05
N ASP A 14 9.25 3.64 -0.23
CA ASP A 14 8.76 4.87 -0.87
C ASP A 14 7.31 5.22 -0.45
N ASN A 15 6.63 4.32 0.27
CA ASN A 15 5.26 4.53 0.73
C ASN A 15 5.24 4.85 2.24
N PRO A 16 4.99 6.10 2.63
CA PRO A 16 5.00 6.52 4.02
C PRO A 16 3.71 6.17 4.79
N PHE A 17 2.73 5.51 4.17
CA PHE A 17 1.40 5.26 4.75
C PHE A 17 1.48 4.66 6.16
N VAL A 18 2.16 3.52 6.32
CA VAL A 18 2.20 2.82 7.62
C VAL A 18 2.99 3.63 8.65
N ARG A 19 4.06 4.31 8.24
CA ARG A 19 4.83 5.18 9.14
C ARG A 19 3.95 6.29 9.70
N LEU A 20 3.23 7.01 8.84
CA LEU A 20 2.35 8.11 9.26
C LEU A 20 1.17 7.62 10.10
N LEU A 21 0.61 6.44 9.77
CA LEU A 21 -0.40 5.79 10.60
C LEU A 21 0.15 5.48 12.00
N ALA A 22 1.33 4.86 12.08
CA ALA A 22 1.98 4.56 13.35
C ALA A 22 2.29 5.82 14.17
N ASP A 23 2.79 6.87 13.51
CA ASP A 23 3.10 8.15 14.15
C ASP A 23 1.83 8.84 14.65
N GLY A 24 0.73 8.80 13.90
CA GLY A 24 -0.59 9.30 14.34
C GLY A 24 -1.12 8.55 15.57
N ILE A 25 -1.00 7.22 15.58
CA ILE A 25 -1.42 6.41 16.73
C ILE A 25 -0.54 6.70 17.97
N ARG A 26 0.77 6.87 17.79
CA ARG A 26 1.69 7.27 18.88
C ARG A 26 1.35 8.66 19.44
N ALA A 27 0.98 9.59 18.57
CA ALA A 27 0.55 10.93 18.99
C ALA A 27 -0.72 10.91 19.86
N CYS A 28 -1.55 9.86 19.74
CA CYS A 28 -2.68 9.60 20.61
C CYS A 28 -2.32 8.91 21.94
N GLY A 29 -1.02 8.73 22.24
CA GLY A 29 -0.54 8.18 23.51
C GLY A 29 -0.44 6.66 23.56
N TYR A 30 -0.50 5.97 22.43
CA TYR A 30 -0.35 4.50 22.36
C TYR A 30 1.07 4.09 21.99
N GLU A 31 1.50 2.94 22.50
CA GLU A 31 2.74 2.30 22.08
C GLU A 31 2.50 1.56 20.77
N VAL A 32 3.35 1.78 19.75
CA VAL A 32 3.21 1.14 18.45
C VAL A 32 4.52 0.51 18.02
N VAL A 33 4.46 -0.77 17.70
CA VAL A 33 5.54 -1.54 17.07
C VAL A 33 5.12 -1.90 15.64
N CYS A 34 6.04 -1.71 14.67
CA CYS A 34 5.83 -2.14 13.28
C CYS A 34 6.76 -3.31 13.00
N SER A 35 6.24 -4.52 12.90
CA SER A 35 7.07 -5.72 12.68
C SER A 35 6.24 -6.92 12.22
N VAL A 36 6.68 -7.57 11.14
CA VAL A 36 6.18 -8.88 10.71
C VAL A 36 6.74 -9.98 11.61
N GLU A 37 7.97 -9.82 12.10
CA GLU A 37 8.62 -10.82 12.96
C GLU A 37 7.93 -10.93 14.32
N GLU A 38 7.57 -9.79 14.92
CA GLU A 38 6.78 -9.77 16.16
C GLU A 38 5.43 -10.46 15.98
N PHE A 39 4.77 -10.27 14.82
CA PHE A 39 3.52 -10.98 14.53
C PHE A 39 3.73 -12.50 14.52
N ARG A 40 4.86 -12.98 14.02
CA ARG A 40 5.15 -14.42 13.94
C ARG A 40 5.50 -15.03 15.28
N SER A 41 6.18 -14.27 16.14
CA SER A 41 6.81 -14.82 17.36
C SER A 41 6.11 -14.42 18.65
N ASN A 42 5.60 -13.18 18.71
CA ASN A 42 5.20 -12.53 19.96
C ASN A 42 3.87 -11.78 19.87
N ALA A 43 3.00 -12.12 18.92
CA ALA A 43 1.74 -11.40 18.71
C ALA A 43 0.83 -11.38 19.96
N ALA A 44 0.98 -12.37 20.85
CA ALA A 44 0.25 -12.48 22.10
C ALA A 44 0.65 -11.42 23.15
N ASP A 45 1.77 -10.73 22.96
CA ASP A 45 2.27 -9.70 23.89
C ASP A 45 1.68 -8.30 23.60
N TYR A 46 0.73 -8.22 22.66
CA TYR A 46 0.10 -6.99 22.21
C TYR A 46 -1.39 -6.96 22.56
N ASP A 47 -1.89 -5.75 22.83
CA ASP A 47 -3.31 -5.53 23.12
C ASP A 47 -4.16 -5.53 21.85
N ILE A 48 -3.56 -5.15 20.71
CA ILE A 48 -4.20 -5.11 19.38
C ILE A 48 -3.17 -5.48 18.31
N VAL A 49 -3.61 -6.25 17.32
CA VAL A 49 -2.87 -6.52 16.09
C VAL A 49 -3.55 -5.80 14.92
N HIS A 50 -2.80 -5.02 14.13
CA HIS A 50 -3.30 -4.30 12.96
C HIS A 50 -2.56 -4.75 11.70
N LEU A 51 -3.23 -5.50 10.84
CA LEU A 51 -2.70 -6.04 9.60
C LEU A 51 -3.00 -5.08 8.43
N GLN A 52 -2.00 -4.89 7.55
CA GLN A 52 -2.11 -3.98 6.41
C GLN A 52 -2.25 -4.74 5.08
N TRP A 53 -1.22 -5.43 4.65
CA TRP A 53 -1.20 -6.24 3.42
C TRP A 53 -0.84 -7.68 3.77
N PRO A 54 -1.71 -8.66 3.48
CA PRO A 54 -1.36 -10.08 3.67
C PRO A 54 -0.09 -10.51 2.94
N GLU A 55 0.21 -9.92 1.78
CA GLU A 55 1.45 -10.21 1.03
C GLU A 55 2.73 -9.87 1.79
N GLU A 56 2.68 -8.94 2.72
CA GLU A 56 3.83 -8.57 3.56
C GLU A 56 4.31 -9.76 4.40
N LEU A 57 3.37 -10.60 4.84
CA LEU A 57 3.68 -11.83 5.57
C LEU A 57 4.52 -12.80 4.75
N PHE A 58 4.40 -12.75 3.43
CA PHE A 58 5.13 -13.60 2.48
C PHE A 58 6.27 -12.85 1.80
N ARG A 59 6.66 -11.67 2.29
CA ARG A 59 7.70 -10.82 1.70
C ARG A 59 7.44 -10.52 0.23
N TRP A 60 6.15 -10.33 -0.13
CA TRP A 60 5.69 -10.06 -1.50
C TRP A 60 6.03 -11.17 -2.51
N LYS A 61 6.21 -12.41 -2.03
CA LYS A 61 6.46 -13.59 -2.86
C LYS A 61 5.23 -14.51 -2.82
N ALA A 62 5.17 -15.44 -3.77
CA ALA A 62 4.18 -16.50 -3.74
C ALA A 62 4.40 -17.39 -2.49
N PRO A 63 3.40 -17.55 -1.62
CA PRO A 63 3.50 -18.44 -0.45
C PRO A 63 3.43 -19.91 -0.90
N ALA A 64 3.93 -20.80 -0.03
CA ALA A 64 3.59 -22.21 -0.08
C ALA A 64 2.27 -22.46 0.68
N PRO A 65 1.57 -23.59 0.47
CA PRO A 65 0.39 -23.93 1.25
C PRO A 65 0.63 -23.90 2.76
N ALA A 66 1.75 -24.44 3.22
CA ALA A 66 2.13 -24.43 4.64
C ALA A 66 2.29 -23.02 5.25
N ASP A 67 2.61 -22.00 4.43
CA ASP A 67 2.68 -20.62 4.89
C ASP A 67 1.27 -20.08 5.19
N VAL A 68 0.27 -20.47 4.39
CA VAL A 68 -1.14 -20.11 4.57
C VAL A 68 -1.72 -20.82 5.79
N ASP A 69 -1.42 -22.13 5.97
CA ASP A 69 -1.79 -22.89 7.16
C ASP A 69 -1.22 -22.26 8.42
N THR A 70 0.04 -21.84 8.38
CA THR A 70 0.70 -21.14 9.50
C THR A 70 0.01 -19.81 9.82
N LEU A 71 -0.37 -19.05 8.81
CA LEU A 71 -1.13 -17.81 8.99
C LEU A 71 -2.47 -18.09 9.68
N GLU A 72 -3.23 -19.09 9.24
CA GLU A 72 -4.50 -19.44 9.87
C GLU A 72 -4.33 -19.81 11.34
N GLN A 73 -3.31 -20.61 11.68
CA GLN A 73 -2.99 -20.96 13.06
C GLN A 73 -2.66 -19.72 13.91
N GLN A 74 -1.92 -18.76 13.36
CA GLN A 74 -1.60 -17.50 14.05
C GLN A 74 -2.86 -16.67 14.31
N LEU A 75 -3.72 -16.52 13.31
CA LEU A 75 -4.99 -15.80 13.42
C LEU A 75 -5.92 -16.47 14.45
N GLN A 76 -6.00 -17.80 14.44
CA GLN A 76 -6.75 -18.56 15.44
C GLN A 76 -6.18 -18.36 16.85
N THR A 77 -4.86 -18.26 16.98
CA THR A 77 -4.21 -18.00 18.27
C THR A 77 -4.56 -16.62 18.81
N LEU A 78 -4.58 -15.58 17.97
CA LEU A 78 -5.04 -14.24 18.37
C LEU A 78 -6.48 -14.31 18.91
N LYS A 79 -7.38 -14.95 18.16
CA LYS A 79 -8.78 -15.10 18.55
C LYS A 79 -8.95 -15.84 19.88
N ASN A 80 -8.22 -16.93 20.08
CA ASN A 80 -8.27 -17.72 21.30
C ASN A 80 -7.76 -16.96 22.54
N ASN A 81 -6.81 -16.04 22.31
CA ASN A 81 -6.26 -15.17 23.36
C ASN A 81 -7.07 -13.86 23.55
N GLY A 82 -8.14 -13.66 22.78
CA GLY A 82 -8.97 -12.45 22.87
C GLY A 82 -8.26 -11.18 22.40
N ILE A 83 -7.25 -11.31 21.50
CA ILE A 83 -6.49 -10.18 20.94
C ILE A 83 -7.18 -9.71 19.67
N PRO A 84 -7.76 -8.49 19.65
CA PRO A 84 -8.46 -7.98 18.49
C PRO A 84 -7.55 -7.83 17.27
N LEU A 85 -8.02 -8.30 16.13
CA LEU A 85 -7.40 -8.10 14.83
C LEU A 85 -8.13 -6.99 14.07
N ILE A 86 -7.40 -5.92 13.73
CA ILE A 86 -7.84 -4.88 12.81
C ILE A 86 -7.20 -5.16 11.45
N TYR A 87 -7.99 -5.05 10.38
CA TYR A 87 -7.47 -5.17 9.02
C TYR A 87 -7.77 -3.91 8.21
N THR A 88 -6.73 -3.28 7.64
CA THR A 88 -6.92 -2.23 6.63
C THR A 88 -6.98 -2.86 5.25
N ARG A 89 -8.16 -2.80 4.62
CA ARG A 89 -8.42 -3.36 3.30
C ARG A 89 -7.95 -2.41 2.20
N HIS A 90 -6.67 -2.53 1.84
CA HIS A 90 -6.05 -1.71 0.78
C HIS A 90 -6.47 -2.13 -0.61
N ASN A 91 -6.69 -3.42 -0.83
CA ASN A 91 -7.01 -3.99 -2.13
C ASN A 91 -8.15 -5.00 -1.98
N THR A 92 -8.99 -5.08 -2.99
CA THR A 92 -10.04 -6.08 -3.13
C THR A 92 -9.47 -7.44 -3.54
N LEU A 93 -8.44 -7.42 -4.37
CA LEU A 93 -7.78 -8.60 -4.90
C LEU A 93 -6.26 -8.50 -4.70
N PRO A 94 -5.56 -9.63 -4.56
CA PRO A 94 -4.12 -9.68 -4.49
C PRO A 94 -3.45 -9.06 -5.72
N HIS A 95 -2.29 -8.45 -5.53
CA HIS A 95 -1.54 -7.77 -6.58
C HIS A 95 -1.14 -8.69 -7.76
N HIS A 96 -0.99 -9.98 -7.53
CA HIS A 96 -0.41 -10.92 -8.51
C HIS A 96 -1.30 -12.12 -8.85
N GLY A 97 -2.59 -12.09 -8.50
CA GLY A 97 -3.55 -13.12 -8.88
C GLY A 97 -3.19 -14.56 -8.41
N ASN A 98 -2.35 -14.70 -7.38
CA ASN A 98 -1.96 -15.99 -6.82
C ASN A 98 -3.09 -16.53 -5.93
N PRO A 99 -3.60 -17.77 -6.15
CA PRO A 99 -4.70 -18.35 -5.37
C PRO A 99 -4.42 -18.44 -3.87
N LEU A 100 -3.19 -18.80 -3.46
CA LEU A 100 -2.82 -18.89 -2.06
C LEU A 100 -2.75 -17.51 -1.37
N VAL A 101 -2.38 -16.47 -2.12
CA VAL A 101 -2.46 -15.10 -1.60
C VAL A 101 -3.93 -14.67 -1.47
N ALA A 102 -4.80 -15.02 -2.42
CA ALA A 102 -6.23 -14.76 -2.32
C ALA A 102 -6.86 -15.48 -1.11
N GLU A 103 -6.44 -16.71 -0.83
CA GLU A 103 -6.83 -17.46 0.36
C GLU A 103 -6.39 -16.76 1.64
N ALA A 104 -5.15 -16.26 1.71
CA ALA A 104 -4.65 -15.48 2.84
C ALA A 104 -5.47 -14.19 3.08
N TYR A 105 -5.90 -13.50 2.01
CA TYR A 105 -6.82 -12.36 2.12
C TYR A 105 -8.16 -12.80 2.76
N GLY A 106 -8.75 -13.90 2.26
CA GLY A 106 -9.99 -14.45 2.80
C GLY A 106 -9.88 -14.88 4.27
N LEU A 107 -8.72 -15.42 4.68
CA LEU A 107 -8.43 -15.73 6.09
C LEU A 107 -8.41 -14.46 6.93
N VAL A 108 -7.63 -13.45 6.52
CA VAL A 108 -7.52 -12.19 7.27
C VAL A 108 -8.88 -11.50 7.37
N GLU A 109 -9.64 -11.44 6.28
CA GLU A 109 -11.00 -10.89 6.28
C GLU A 109 -11.93 -11.65 7.23
N ARG A 110 -11.83 -12.97 7.29
CA ARG A 110 -12.66 -13.83 8.17
C ARG A 110 -12.36 -13.66 9.65
N TYR A 111 -11.07 -13.50 9.99
CA TYR A 111 -10.63 -13.44 11.39
C TYR A 111 -10.59 -12.03 11.96
N ALA A 112 -10.67 -10.99 11.12
CA ALA A 112 -10.67 -9.61 11.58
C ALA A 112 -11.91 -9.29 12.44
N ASP A 113 -11.70 -8.62 13.57
CA ASP A 113 -12.76 -8.08 14.41
C ASP A 113 -13.25 -6.71 13.87
N ALA A 114 -12.35 -5.97 13.23
CA ALA A 114 -12.66 -4.71 12.58
C ALA A 114 -11.96 -4.60 11.22
N ILE A 115 -12.70 -4.06 10.24
CA ILE A 115 -12.17 -3.79 8.90
C ILE A 115 -12.21 -2.29 8.62
N VAL A 116 -11.05 -1.73 8.32
CA VAL A 116 -10.89 -0.35 7.89
C VAL A 116 -10.90 -0.29 6.37
N HIS A 117 -11.88 0.39 5.80
CA HIS A 117 -11.98 0.69 4.38
C HIS A 117 -11.40 2.06 4.07
N LEU A 118 -10.61 2.18 3.02
CA LEU A 118 -10.03 3.47 2.60
C LEU A 118 -11.01 4.32 1.78
N GLY A 119 -12.25 3.84 1.58
CA GLY A 119 -13.31 4.55 0.90
C GLY A 119 -14.59 3.74 0.82
N ASP A 120 -15.71 4.43 0.54
CA ASP A 120 -17.06 3.83 0.48
C ASP A 120 -17.19 2.71 -0.57
N CYS A 121 -16.42 2.75 -1.63
CA CYS A 121 -16.44 1.71 -2.66
C CYS A 121 -16.01 0.36 -2.06
N SER A 122 -14.93 0.35 -1.29
CA SER A 122 -14.43 -0.83 -0.60
C SER A 122 -15.45 -1.37 0.42
N LEU A 123 -16.08 -0.47 1.19
CA LEU A 123 -17.13 -0.85 2.14
C LEU A 123 -18.32 -1.51 1.41
N ARG A 124 -18.88 -0.86 0.39
CA ARG A 124 -20.03 -1.40 -0.36
C ARG A 124 -19.73 -2.76 -0.98
N GLU A 125 -18.55 -2.92 -1.55
CA GLU A 125 -18.12 -4.17 -2.16
C GLU A 125 -17.99 -5.29 -1.11
N PHE A 126 -17.38 -5.00 0.04
CA PHE A 126 -17.26 -5.96 1.13
C PHE A 126 -18.62 -6.37 1.66
N THR A 127 -19.49 -5.40 1.96
CA THR A 127 -20.84 -5.67 2.46
C THR A 127 -21.69 -6.49 1.48
N ALA A 128 -21.53 -6.24 0.17
CA ALA A 128 -22.23 -7.03 -0.85
C ALA A 128 -21.73 -8.49 -0.93
N ALA A 129 -20.44 -8.70 -0.69
CA ALA A 129 -19.83 -10.03 -0.69
C ALA A 129 -20.07 -10.79 0.63
N HIS A 130 -20.25 -10.06 1.74
CA HIS A 130 -20.40 -10.60 3.09
C HIS A 130 -21.60 -9.98 3.82
N PRO A 131 -22.85 -10.24 3.35
CA PRO A 131 -24.05 -9.59 3.90
C PRO A 131 -24.31 -9.91 5.37
N ASP A 132 -23.86 -11.07 5.84
CA ASP A 132 -24.06 -11.54 7.20
C ASP A 132 -22.86 -11.25 8.13
N SER A 133 -21.92 -10.39 7.70
CA SER A 133 -20.74 -10.05 8.51
C SER A 133 -21.14 -9.22 9.74
N GLU A 134 -20.76 -9.69 10.92
CA GLU A 134 -20.92 -8.99 12.21
C GLU A 134 -19.70 -8.12 12.58
N GLN A 135 -18.67 -8.10 11.75
CA GLN A 135 -17.44 -7.36 11.98
C GLN A 135 -17.71 -5.84 11.97
N LEU A 136 -16.96 -5.11 12.80
CA LEU A 136 -17.00 -3.66 12.78
C LEU A 136 -16.44 -3.14 11.44
N GLN A 137 -17.25 -2.42 10.69
CA GLN A 137 -16.87 -1.82 9.41
C GLN A 137 -16.72 -0.31 9.56
N VAL A 138 -15.56 0.25 9.25
CA VAL A 138 -15.35 1.70 9.31
C VAL A 138 -14.68 2.21 8.03
N VAL A 139 -15.09 3.39 7.57
CA VAL A 139 -14.41 4.09 6.47
C VAL A 139 -13.48 5.13 7.08
N ILE A 140 -12.19 4.93 6.90
CA ILE A 140 -11.15 5.90 7.26
C ILE A 140 -10.41 6.23 5.96
N PRO A 141 -10.62 7.41 5.36
CA PRO A 141 -9.99 7.78 4.11
C PRO A 141 -8.47 7.77 4.19
N HIS A 142 -7.83 7.50 3.06
CA HIS A 142 -6.39 7.58 2.94
C HIS A 142 -5.91 8.99 3.31
N HIS A 143 -4.88 9.08 4.17
CA HIS A 143 -4.34 10.37 4.59
C HIS A 143 -3.58 11.09 3.45
N ILE A 144 -3.47 12.39 3.53
CA ILE A 144 -2.96 13.28 2.47
C ILE A 144 -1.46 13.53 2.53
N TYR A 145 -0.73 12.87 3.41
CA TYR A 145 0.72 13.06 3.61
C TYR A 145 1.11 14.49 4.01
N GLU A 146 0.27 15.17 4.79
CA GLU A 146 0.52 16.52 5.28
C GLU A 146 1.86 16.61 6.03
N GLY A 147 2.61 17.67 5.79
CA GLY A 147 3.93 17.90 6.40
C GLY A 147 5.06 17.00 5.89
N LEU A 148 4.77 16.03 4.99
CA LEU A 148 5.79 15.14 4.44
C LEU A 148 6.44 15.68 3.16
N TYR A 149 5.67 16.40 2.36
CA TYR A 149 6.12 17.00 1.10
C TYR A 149 5.94 18.51 1.14
N ASP A 150 6.82 19.24 0.44
CA ASP A 150 6.65 20.67 0.21
C ASP A 150 5.45 20.90 -0.73
N MET A 151 4.33 21.32 -0.15
CA MET A 151 3.09 21.62 -0.87
C MET A 151 3.08 23.05 -1.45
N ASP A 152 4.03 23.90 -1.07
CA ASP A 152 4.11 25.31 -1.49
C ASP A 152 4.96 25.49 -2.76
N ILE A 153 5.48 24.39 -3.31
CA ILE A 153 6.27 24.43 -4.55
C ILE A 153 5.43 24.96 -5.71
N THR A 154 5.87 26.06 -6.31
CA THR A 154 5.17 26.62 -7.45
C THR A 154 5.32 25.74 -8.69
N ARG A 155 4.34 25.83 -9.63
CA ARG A 155 4.39 25.12 -10.92
C ARG A 155 5.72 25.37 -11.65
N ASP A 156 6.19 26.60 -11.69
CA ASP A 156 7.40 26.96 -12.41
C ASP A 156 8.67 26.46 -11.70
N ALA A 157 8.69 26.46 -10.38
CA ALA A 157 9.78 25.86 -9.62
C ALA A 157 9.84 24.35 -9.84
N GLY A 158 8.71 23.66 -9.77
CA GLY A 158 8.61 22.23 -10.05
C GLY A 158 9.05 21.87 -11.48
N ARG A 159 8.61 22.66 -12.47
CA ARG A 159 9.04 22.46 -13.87
C ARG A 159 10.55 22.64 -14.04
N ARG A 160 11.13 23.69 -13.45
CA ARG A 160 12.58 23.90 -13.50
C ARG A 160 13.35 22.75 -12.85
N ALA A 161 12.89 22.31 -11.67
CA ALA A 161 13.53 21.20 -10.94
C ALA A 161 13.51 19.88 -11.74
N LEU A 162 12.43 19.63 -12.50
CA LEU A 162 12.25 18.44 -13.31
C LEU A 162 12.75 18.57 -14.75
N GLY A 163 13.31 19.72 -15.15
CA GLY A 163 13.78 19.97 -16.51
C GLY A 163 12.64 19.99 -17.55
N ILE A 164 11.43 20.37 -17.15
CA ILE A 164 10.26 20.40 -18.02
C ILE A 164 10.16 21.78 -18.69
N PRO A 165 10.09 21.85 -20.04
CA PRO A 165 9.93 23.12 -20.73
C PRO A 165 8.65 23.85 -20.30
N ALA A 166 8.73 25.18 -20.15
CA ALA A 166 7.64 25.99 -19.61
C ALA A 166 6.39 26.00 -20.51
N ASP A 167 6.57 25.90 -21.83
CA ASP A 167 5.55 25.96 -22.87
C ASP A 167 4.87 24.64 -23.20
N ARG A 168 5.28 23.53 -22.55
CA ARG A 168 4.77 22.20 -22.87
C ARG A 168 3.54 21.82 -22.04
N LEU A 169 2.58 21.15 -22.68
CA LEU A 169 1.56 20.38 -21.98
C LEU A 169 2.21 19.17 -21.34
N VAL A 170 2.12 19.04 -20.02
CA VAL A 170 2.66 17.88 -19.31
C VAL A 170 1.58 16.83 -19.13
N VAL A 171 1.84 15.62 -19.61
CA VAL A 171 1.07 14.42 -19.30
C VAL A 171 1.86 13.67 -18.26
N LEU A 172 1.32 13.58 -17.02
CA LEU A 172 1.94 12.84 -15.93
C LEU A 172 1.33 11.44 -15.87
N ALA A 173 2.18 10.43 -15.93
CA ALA A 173 1.85 9.06 -15.58
C ALA A 173 2.64 8.66 -14.33
N PHE A 174 1.95 8.71 -13.19
CA PHE A 174 2.54 8.49 -11.87
C PHE A 174 2.28 7.05 -11.38
N GLY A 175 3.24 6.46 -10.66
CA GLY A 175 3.15 5.13 -10.09
C GLY A 175 4.00 4.09 -10.80
N ALA A 176 3.88 2.83 -10.36
CA ALA A 176 4.57 1.70 -10.95
C ALA A 176 3.73 1.10 -12.10
N PHE A 177 4.39 0.76 -13.18
CA PHE A 177 3.79 0.02 -14.29
C PHE A 177 4.08 -1.47 -14.11
N ARG A 178 3.06 -2.24 -13.78
CA ARG A 178 3.18 -3.66 -13.44
C ARG A 178 3.26 -4.54 -14.69
N HIS A 179 2.53 -4.17 -15.74
CA HIS A 179 2.38 -4.95 -16.96
C HIS A 179 2.79 -4.18 -18.22
N ALA A 180 3.15 -4.92 -19.26
CA ALA A 180 3.51 -4.34 -20.55
C ALA A 180 2.34 -3.58 -21.20
N GLU A 181 1.11 -4.04 -20.94
CA GLU A 181 -0.14 -3.43 -21.42
C GLU A 181 -0.31 -2.02 -20.89
N GLU A 182 -0.08 -1.79 -19.58
CA GLU A 182 -0.15 -0.46 -18.96
C GLU A 182 0.83 0.51 -19.63
N ARG A 183 2.06 0.06 -19.87
CA ARG A 183 3.07 0.85 -20.58
C ARG A 183 2.66 1.18 -22.00
N ARG A 184 2.13 0.20 -22.74
CA ARG A 184 1.61 0.41 -24.10
C ARG A 184 0.44 1.37 -24.12
N LEU A 185 -0.47 1.26 -23.14
CA LEU A 185 -1.63 2.14 -23.00
C LEU A 185 -1.19 3.60 -22.81
N VAL A 186 -0.31 3.87 -21.84
CA VAL A 186 0.20 5.22 -21.56
C VAL A 186 0.92 5.80 -22.76
N TRP A 187 1.82 5.02 -23.35
CA TRP A 187 2.56 5.45 -24.54
C TRP A 187 1.66 5.67 -25.75
N GLY A 188 0.71 4.76 -25.98
CA GLY A 188 -0.27 4.86 -27.06
C GLY A 188 -1.19 6.07 -26.91
N ALA A 189 -1.69 6.31 -25.70
CA ALA A 189 -2.52 7.48 -25.38
C ALA A 189 -1.75 8.78 -25.58
N PHE A 190 -0.52 8.86 -25.08
CA PHE A 190 0.33 10.03 -25.28
C PHE A 190 0.60 10.30 -26.76
N ARG A 191 0.87 9.29 -27.56
CA ARG A 191 1.10 9.46 -29.01
C ARG A 191 -0.14 9.97 -29.74
N ARG A 192 -1.32 9.48 -29.37
CA ARG A 192 -2.62 9.88 -29.99
C ARG A 192 -3.09 11.27 -29.55
N LEU A 193 -2.55 11.81 -28.45
CA LEU A 193 -2.90 13.15 -28.01
C LEU A 193 -2.44 14.17 -29.07
N HIS A 194 -3.40 14.81 -29.74
CA HIS A 194 -3.13 15.83 -30.74
C HIS A 194 -2.85 17.19 -30.07
N TYR A 195 -1.62 17.34 -29.61
CA TYR A 195 -1.12 18.57 -29.02
C TYR A 195 0.36 18.76 -29.44
N PRO A 196 0.71 19.88 -30.16
CA PRO A 196 2.03 20.01 -30.79
C PRO A 196 3.17 20.11 -29.76
N ALA A 197 2.92 20.77 -28.64
CA ALA A 197 3.91 21.01 -27.59
C ALA A 197 3.62 20.18 -26.35
N LYS A 198 3.74 18.84 -26.41
CA LYS A 198 3.49 17.91 -25.31
C LYS A 198 4.76 17.28 -24.76
N PHE A 199 4.73 16.96 -23.47
CA PHE A 199 5.82 16.32 -22.73
C PHE A 199 5.25 15.19 -21.86
N LEU A 200 5.83 13.99 -21.93
CA LEU A 200 5.44 12.87 -21.07
C LEU A 200 6.40 12.79 -19.89
N LEU A 201 5.85 12.96 -18.69
CA LEU A 201 6.56 12.69 -17.43
C LEU A 201 6.07 11.35 -16.88
N ALA A 202 6.87 10.32 -17.05
CA ALA A 202 6.56 8.97 -16.62
C ALA A 202 7.81 8.28 -16.06
N PRO A 203 8.23 8.60 -14.81
CA PRO A 203 9.52 8.18 -14.26
C PRO A 203 9.73 6.67 -14.18
N ARG A 204 8.63 5.90 -14.08
CA ARG A 204 8.65 4.43 -13.96
C ARG A 204 8.09 3.71 -15.19
N LEU A 205 7.95 4.39 -16.33
CA LEU A 205 7.39 3.79 -17.54
C LEU A 205 8.25 2.62 -18.07
N TRP A 206 9.56 2.70 -17.92
CA TRP A 206 10.49 1.67 -18.35
C TRP A 206 11.03 0.90 -17.15
N PRO A 207 11.18 -0.44 -17.26
CA PRO A 207 11.81 -1.22 -16.20
C PRO A 207 13.22 -0.69 -15.97
N TYR A 208 13.56 -0.51 -14.70
CA TYR A 208 14.85 0.00 -14.29
C TYR A 208 15.92 -1.07 -14.55
N THR A 209 16.66 -0.95 -15.64
CA THR A 209 17.89 -1.73 -15.83
C THR A 209 19.07 -0.94 -15.27
N ARG A 210 19.94 -1.60 -14.48
CA ARG A 210 21.12 -0.99 -13.86
C ARG A 210 22.06 -0.29 -14.88
N ARG A 211 21.94 -0.60 -16.18
CA ARG A 211 22.74 -0.05 -17.29
C ARG A 211 22.24 1.30 -17.81
N GLU A 212 21.00 1.67 -17.60
CA GLU A 212 20.42 2.88 -18.21
C GLU A 212 20.41 4.09 -17.26
N SER A 213 21.44 4.25 -16.47
CA SER A 213 21.55 5.32 -15.46
C SER A 213 21.81 6.72 -16.04
N ARG A 214 21.39 7.01 -17.27
CA ARG A 214 21.39 8.38 -17.81
C ARG A 214 20.42 9.32 -17.06
N PHE A 215 19.50 8.77 -16.25
CA PHE A 215 18.57 9.51 -15.39
C PHE A 215 18.92 9.46 -13.90
N LYS A 216 20.20 9.31 -13.55
CA LYS A 216 20.64 9.34 -12.14
C LYS A 216 20.27 10.62 -11.38
N GLY A 217 20.00 11.72 -12.08
CA GLY A 217 19.58 12.99 -11.48
C GLY A 217 18.15 12.99 -10.95
N LEU A 218 17.23 12.23 -11.56
CA LEU A 218 15.82 12.19 -11.14
C LEU A 218 15.56 11.32 -9.89
N LYS A 219 16.53 10.49 -9.48
CA LYS A 219 16.44 9.70 -8.24
C LYS A 219 16.60 10.51 -6.95
N ARG A 220 17.08 11.75 -7.03
CA ARG A 220 17.27 12.62 -5.86
C ARG A 220 16.06 13.51 -5.56
N LEU A 221 15.02 13.45 -6.40
CA LEU A 221 13.82 14.29 -6.29
C LEU A 221 12.54 13.47 -6.05
N ALA A 222 12.66 12.14 -5.81
CA ALA A 222 11.56 11.26 -5.40
C ALA A 222 11.79 10.75 -3.98
#